data_c9649edf8a5298af0047bebb81b3b0b9
#
_entry.id   c9649edf8a5298af0047bebb81b3b0b9
#
_cell.length_a   1.000
_cell.length_b   1.000
_cell.length_c   1.000
_cell.angle_alpha   90.00
_cell.angle_beta   90.00
_cell.angle_gamma   90.00
#
_symmetry.space_group_name_H-M   'P 1'
#
loop_
_entity.id
_entity.type
_entity.pdbx_description
1 polymer ?
#
loop_
_entity_poly.entity_id
_entity_poly.type
_entity_poly.pdbx_seq_one_letter_code
_entity_poly.pdbx_strand_id
1 'polypeptide(L)'
;MSQIKENPALVAAQEAQRKINEALDAGYSFRLEAGAGAGKTYSLVAALKKLIDERGSMLVRTGKKVACITYTEVARNEIAQEIEDHPAILVDTIHGFCWAFIRQFQKAIRDLVSEIDDKKEKIELGGGIGSQLVEYDLGFFSVDEKRITLNHDDIPELMAMLLAKEKFQMLFSEQFPVIFIDEYQDTNRKFMDAITEFFLKPKTGHIIGLF
;
A
#
# COMPACT_ATOMS: atom_id res chain seq x y z
N MET A 1 -21.30 -27.51 37.61
CA MET A 1 -20.28 -27.13 36.63
C MET A 1 -20.94 -26.15 35.67
N SER A 2 -20.73 -24.85 35.86
CA SER A 2 -21.25 -23.82 34.92
C SER A 2 -20.42 -23.86 33.65
N GLN A 3 -21.02 -24.18 32.52
CA GLN A 3 -20.42 -23.99 31.20
C GLN A 3 -20.17 -22.48 31.03
N ILE A 4 -18.91 -22.07 31.03
CA ILE A 4 -18.54 -20.74 30.61
C ILE A 4 -18.91 -20.69 29.12
N LYS A 5 -20.02 -19.98 28.80
CA LYS A 5 -20.36 -19.71 27.39
C LYS A 5 -19.25 -18.87 26.83
N GLU A 6 -18.44 -19.44 25.93
CA GLU A 6 -17.45 -18.69 25.17
C GLU A 6 -18.13 -17.49 24.48
N ASN A 7 -17.50 -16.34 24.55
CA ASN A 7 -18.02 -15.13 23.92
C ASN A 7 -18.04 -15.34 22.40
N PRO A 8 -19.21 -15.33 21.73
CA PRO A 8 -19.30 -15.60 20.29
C PRO A 8 -18.43 -14.67 19.42
N ALA A 9 -18.22 -13.42 19.87
CA ALA A 9 -17.36 -12.47 19.17
C ALA A 9 -15.87 -12.89 19.24
N LEU A 10 -15.43 -13.44 20.38
CA LEU A 10 -14.07 -13.93 20.54
C LEU A 10 -13.82 -15.17 19.67
N VAL A 11 -14.78 -16.08 19.61
CA VAL A 11 -14.70 -17.28 18.76
C VAL A 11 -14.62 -16.88 17.28
N ALA A 12 -15.45 -15.92 16.86
CA ALA A 12 -15.43 -15.42 15.48
C ALA A 12 -14.08 -14.74 15.13
N ALA A 13 -13.51 -13.95 16.04
CA ALA A 13 -12.22 -13.31 15.84
C ALA A 13 -11.07 -14.34 15.75
N GLN A 14 -11.07 -15.37 16.57
CA GLN A 14 -10.10 -16.45 16.51
C GLN A 14 -10.19 -17.24 15.20
N GLU A 15 -11.41 -17.53 14.75
CA GLU A 15 -11.63 -18.23 13.48
C GLU A 15 -11.16 -17.37 12.27
N ALA A 16 -11.44 -16.06 12.29
CA ALA A 16 -10.96 -15.14 11.28
C ALA A 16 -9.43 -15.12 11.23
N GLN A 17 -8.77 -15.02 12.39
CA GLN A 17 -7.31 -15.05 12.47
C GLN A 17 -6.73 -16.38 11.98
N ARG A 18 -7.35 -17.50 12.30
CA ARG A 18 -6.94 -18.82 11.81
C ARG A 18 -6.96 -18.86 10.27
N LYS A 19 -8.03 -18.38 9.64
CA LYS A 19 -8.16 -18.33 8.17
C LYS A 19 -7.13 -17.42 7.52
N ILE A 20 -6.83 -16.26 8.13
CA ILE A 20 -5.76 -15.36 7.67
C ILE A 20 -4.42 -16.10 7.69
N ASN A 21 -4.10 -16.77 8.78
CA ASN A 21 -2.84 -17.51 8.90
C ASN A 21 -2.73 -18.63 7.86
N GLU A 22 -3.80 -19.41 7.65
CA GLU A 22 -3.85 -20.45 6.63
C GLU A 22 -3.66 -19.87 5.21
N ALA A 23 -4.27 -18.72 4.90
CA ALA A 23 -4.08 -18.04 3.62
C ALA A 23 -2.62 -17.59 3.42
N LEU A 24 -2.00 -17.02 4.46
CA LEU A 24 -0.59 -16.60 4.44
C LEU A 24 0.36 -17.78 4.23
N ASP A 25 0.11 -18.90 4.92
CA ASP A 25 0.92 -20.12 4.81
C ASP A 25 0.80 -20.75 3.41
N ALA A 26 -0.40 -20.71 2.83
CA ALA A 26 -0.67 -21.22 1.50
C ALA A 26 -0.26 -20.25 0.37
N GLY A 27 0.12 -19.00 0.69
CA GLY A 27 0.46 -17.99 -0.31
C GLY A 27 -0.75 -17.41 -1.04
N TYR A 28 -1.93 -17.41 -0.41
CA TYR A 28 -3.16 -16.89 -0.98
C TYR A 28 -3.47 -15.48 -0.50
N SER A 29 -4.01 -14.68 -1.41
CA SER A 29 -4.63 -13.39 -1.06
C SER A 29 -5.96 -13.61 -0.35
N PHE A 30 -6.34 -12.69 0.53
CA PHE A 30 -7.56 -12.79 1.32
C PHE A 30 -8.21 -11.43 1.55
N ARG A 31 -9.50 -11.45 1.93
CA ARG A 31 -10.24 -10.28 2.38
C ARG A 31 -10.93 -10.61 3.70
N LEU A 32 -10.71 -9.77 4.70
CA LEU A 32 -11.39 -9.81 5.98
C LEU A 32 -12.58 -8.85 5.96
N GLU A 33 -13.78 -9.39 5.89
CA GLU A 33 -15.00 -8.61 6.07
C GLU A 33 -15.42 -8.68 7.54
N ALA A 34 -15.32 -7.56 8.21
CA ALA A 34 -15.72 -7.44 9.61
C ALA A 34 -16.33 -6.06 9.87
N GLY A 35 -17.34 -5.99 10.71
CA GLY A 35 -17.95 -4.72 11.10
C GLY A 35 -16.99 -3.82 11.86
N ALA A 36 -17.35 -2.54 12.00
CA ALA A 36 -16.57 -1.58 12.78
C ALA A 36 -16.39 -2.10 14.22
N GLY A 37 -15.17 -1.98 14.75
CA GLY A 37 -14.80 -2.47 16.09
C GLY A 37 -14.64 -3.98 16.22
N ALA A 38 -14.73 -4.76 15.14
CA ALA A 38 -14.60 -6.22 15.16
C ALA A 38 -13.14 -6.74 15.21
N GLY A 39 -12.16 -5.88 15.52
CA GLY A 39 -10.75 -6.27 15.69
C GLY A 39 -9.97 -6.43 14.39
N LYS A 40 -10.35 -5.75 13.28
CA LYS A 40 -9.60 -5.76 12.02
C LYS A 40 -8.14 -5.40 12.21
N THR A 41 -7.87 -4.27 12.87
CA THR A 41 -6.49 -3.81 13.16
C THR A 41 -5.71 -4.81 14.02
N TYR A 42 -6.36 -5.46 14.98
CA TYR A 42 -5.75 -6.53 15.76
C TYR A 42 -5.33 -7.71 14.88
N SER A 43 -6.21 -8.14 13.98
CA SER A 43 -5.91 -9.23 13.05
C SER A 43 -4.82 -8.87 12.04
N LEU A 44 -4.78 -7.62 11.59
CA LEU A 44 -3.73 -7.08 10.73
C LEU A 44 -2.37 -7.12 11.46
N VAL A 45 -2.29 -6.58 12.67
CA VAL A 45 -1.06 -6.59 13.48
C VAL A 45 -0.60 -8.03 13.77
N ALA A 46 -1.51 -8.92 14.12
CA ALA A 46 -1.19 -10.34 14.33
C ALA A 46 -0.61 -11.01 13.07
N ALA A 47 -1.15 -10.70 11.89
CA ALA A 47 -0.64 -11.16 10.61
C ALA A 47 0.76 -10.60 10.30
N LEU A 48 1.01 -9.32 10.59
CA LEU A 48 2.32 -8.70 10.45
C LEU A 48 3.36 -9.35 11.38
N LYS A 49 3.02 -9.55 12.67
CA LYS A 49 3.90 -10.23 13.65
C LYS A 49 4.26 -11.64 13.19
N LYS A 50 3.28 -12.43 12.69
CA LYS A 50 3.56 -13.74 12.08
C LYS A 50 4.56 -13.66 10.93
N LEU A 51 4.39 -12.70 10.00
CA LEU A 51 5.32 -12.53 8.88
C LEU A 51 6.72 -12.09 9.34
N ILE A 52 6.82 -11.27 10.38
CA ILE A 52 8.09 -10.89 11.00
C ILE A 52 8.80 -12.12 11.54
N ASP A 53 8.10 -12.94 12.34
CA ASP A 53 8.67 -14.14 12.98
C ASP A 53 9.14 -15.16 11.95
N GLU A 54 8.36 -15.41 10.90
CA GLU A 54 8.64 -16.45 9.93
C GLU A 54 9.57 -16.02 8.80
N ARG A 55 9.45 -14.76 8.34
CA ARG A 55 10.10 -14.27 7.11
C ARG A 55 10.93 -13.00 7.30
N GLY A 56 10.87 -12.35 8.46
CA GLY A 56 11.47 -11.04 8.70
C GLY A 56 12.95 -10.99 8.37
N SER A 57 13.73 -11.93 8.87
CA SER A 57 15.18 -12.00 8.60
C SER A 57 15.51 -12.17 7.12
N MET A 58 14.71 -12.95 6.38
CA MET A 58 14.87 -13.16 4.94
C MET A 58 14.52 -11.89 4.18
N LEU A 59 13.41 -11.23 4.52
CA LEU A 59 12.96 -9.99 3.89
C LEU A 59 14.02 -8.89 4.05
N VAL A 60 14.52 -8.67 5.27
CA VAL A 60 15.58 -7.68 5.53
C VAL A 60 16.84 -7.99 4.71
N ARG A 61 17.29 -9.24 4.71
CA ARG A 61 18.50 -9.64 3.96
C ARG A 61 18.37 -9.47 2.46
N THR A 62 17.16 -9.62 1.91
CA THR A 62 16.90 -9.48 0.46
C THR A 62 16.47 -8.07 0.06
N GLY A 63 16.33 -7.14 1.01
CA GLY A 63 15.84 -5.79 0.75
C GLY A 63 14.35 -5.71 0.40
N LYS A 64 13.60 -6.82 0.59
CA LYS A 64 12.15 -6.89 0.38
C LYS A 64 11.42 -6.46 1.64
N LYS A 65 10.19 -5.99 1.46
CA LYS A 65 9.34 -5.57 2.59
C LYS A 65 7.92 -6.06 2.41
N VAL A 66 7.24 -6.26 3.52
CA VAL A 66 5.77 -6.28 3.55
C VAL A 66 5.30 -4.83 3.55
N ALA A 67 4.43 -4.45 2.62
CA ALA A 67 3.76 -3.16 2.65
C ALA A 67 2.50 -3.26 3.51
N CYS A 68 2.33 -2.34 4.45
CA CYS A 68 1.12 -2.15 5.23
C CYS A 68 0.62 -0.73 4.99
N ILE A 69 -0.46 -0.62 4.24
CA ILE A 69 -1.02 0.65 3.78
C ILE A 69 -2.23 0.97 4.64
N THR A 70 -2.27 2.16 5.22
CA THR A 70 -3.36 2.62 6.07
C THR A 70 -4.00 3.89 5.51
N TYR A 71 -5.17 4.24 6.03
CA TYR A 71 -5.85 5.47 5.63
C TYR A 71 -5.37 6.71 6.39
N THR A 72 -4.97 6.57 7.66
CA THR A 72 -4.61 7.70 8.53
C THR A 72 -3.23 7.58 9.14
N GLU A 73 -2.59 8.73 9.42
CA GLU A 73 -1.33 8.79 10.16
C GLU A 73 -1.46 8.21 11.59
N VAL A 74 -2.65 8.29 12.20
CA VAL A 74 -2.90 7.72 13.52
C VAL A 74 -2.78 6.20 13.46
N ALA A 75 -3.50 5.55 12.52
CA ALA A 75 -3.43 4.11 12.32
C ALA A 75 -2.02 3.66 11.94
N ARG A 76 -1.33 4.41 11.07
CA ARG A 76 0.07 4.16 10.72
C ARG A 76 0.97 4.10 11.95
N ASN A 77 0.89 5.12 12.81
CA ASN A 77 1.74 5.21 14.01
C ASN A 77 1.41 4.10 15.02
N GLU A 78 0.13 3.80 15.22
CA GLU A 78 -0.31 2.70 16.09
C GLU A 78 0.21 1.34 15.61
N ILE A 79 0.03 1.03 14.33
CA ILE A 79 0.52 -0.24 13.76
C ILE A 79 2.05 -0.31 13.81
N ALA A 80 2.76 0.77 13.44
CA ALA A 80 4.21 0.82 13.48
C ALA A 80 4.76 0.57 14.89
N GLN A 81 4.16 1.17 15.90
CA GLN A 81 4.50 0.95 17.31
C GLN A 81 4.25 -0.50 17.75
N GLU A 82 3.12 -1.09 17.36
CA GLU A 82 2.76 -2.47 17.69
C GLU A 82 3.73 -3.52 17.13
N ILE A 83 4.38 -3.21 16.01
CA ILE A 83 5.40 -4.08 15.39
C ILE A 83 6.84 -3.58 15.65
N GLU A 84 7.02 -2.63 16.58
CA GLU A 84 8.33 -2.10 17.00
C GLU A 84 9.14 -1.54 15.80
N ASP A 85 8.49 -0.87 14.84
CA ASP A 85 9.10 -0.34 13.62
C ASP A 85 9.99 -1.34 12.88
N HIS A 86 9.61 -2.63 12.86
CA HIS A 86 10.43 -3.70 12.33
C HIS A 86 10.83 -3.47 10.86
N PRO A 87 12.13 -3.55 10.47
CA PRO A 87 12.63 -3.11 9.16
C PRO A 87 12.11 -3.93 7.97
N ALA A 88 11.58 -5.13 8.18
CA ALA A 88 10.94 -5.94 7.15
C ALA A 88 9.55 -5.41 6.73
N ILE A 89 8.97 -4.49 7.50
CA ILE A 89 7.64 -3.94 7.24
C ILE A 89 7.78 -2.45 6.88
N LEU A 90 7.02 -2.02 5.90
CA LEU A 90 6.82 -0.61 5.58
C LEU A 90 5.37 -0.27 5.91
N VAL A 91 5.14 0.44 7.02
CA VAL A 91 3.82 0.97 7.37
C VAL A 91 3.76 2.42 6.93
N ASP A 92 2.80 2.76 6.08
CA ASP A 92 2.62 4.14 5.65
C ASP A 92 1.16 4.40 5.25
N THR A 93 0.80 5.68 5.14
CA THR A 93 -0.46 6.08 4.49
C THR A 93 -0.38 5.79 2.99
N ILE A 94 -1.54 5.72 2.32
CA ILE A 94 -1.55 5.47 0.87
C ILE A 94 -0.68 6.46 0.10
N HIS A 95 -0.72 7.75 0.45
CA HIS A 95 0.04 8.78 -0.24
C HIS A 95 1.54 8.67 0.06
N GLY A 96 1.89 8.46 1.33
CA GLY A 96 3.28 8.23 1.75
C GLY A 96 3.87 7.01 1.06
N PHE A 97 3.14 5.89 1.06
CA PHE A 97 3.56 4.65 0.41
C PHE A 97 3.75 4.82 -1.11
N CYS A 98 2.74 5.36 -1.80
CA CYS A 98 2.84 5.58 -3.24
C CYS A 98 4.01 6.50 -3.58
N TRP A 99 4.16 7.64 -2.87
CA TRP A 99 5.26 8.55 -3.09
C TRP A 99 6.63 7.91 -2.82
N ALA A 100 6.78 7.16 -1.74
CA ALA A 100 8.02 6.45 -1.43
C ALA A 100 8.45 5.52 -2.57
N PHE A 101 7.49 4.87 -3.25
CA PHE A 101 7.77 4.01 -4.39
C PHE A 101 8.06 4.81 -5.66
N ILE A 102 7.19 5.77 -6.05
CA ILE A 102 7.29 6.42 -7.36
C ILE A 102 8.41 7.47 -7.45
N ARG A 103 8.76 8.18 -6.36
CA ARG A 103 9.70 9.31 -6.38
C ARG A 103 11.07 9.01 -7.00
N GLN A 104 11.50 7.77 -6.98
CA GLN A 104 12.77 7.34 -7.58
C GLN A 104 12.74 7.30 -9.11
N PHE A 105 11.55 7.31 -9.71
CA PHE A 105 11.34 7.18 -11.15
C PHE A 105 11.05 8.53 -11.82
N GLN A 106 11.86 9.54 -11.53
CA GLN A 106 11.67 10.92 -11.91
C GLN A 106 11.33 11.14 -13.41
N LYS A 107 12.02 10.45 -14.31
CA LYS A 107 11.72 10.54 -15.74
C LYS A 107 10.33 9.99 -16.06
N ALA A 108 10.01 8.82 -15.53
CA ALA A 108 8.73 8.18 -15.79
C ALA A 108 7.55 8.99 -15.23
N ILE A 109 7.73 9.63 -14.06
CA ILE A 109 6.71 10.53 -13.49
C ILE A 109 6.51 11.73 -14.40
N ARG A 110 7.58 12.39 -14.87
CA ARG A 110 7.46 13.53 -15.81
C ARG A 110 6.71 13.15 -17.08
N ASP A 111 7.06 12.00 -17.66
CA ASP A 111 6.40 11.49 -18.87
C ASP A 111 4.88 11.30 -18.60
N LEU A 112 4.51 10.72 -17.45
CA LEU A 112 3.11 10.51 -17.07
C LEU A 112 2.35 11.80 -16.74
N VAL A 113 2.98 12.74 -16.05
CA VAL A 113 2.37 14.06 -15.74
C VAL A 113 1.97 14.77 -17.02
N SER A 114 2.77 14.63 -18.10
CA SER A 114 2.43 15.22 -19.41
C SER A 114 1.19 14.60 -20.08
N GLU A 115 0.82 13.37 -19.67
CA GLU A 115 -0.35 12.66 -20.20
C GLU A 115 -1.65 13.05 -19.48
N ILE A 116 -1.58 13.74 -18.32
CA ILE A 116 -2.76 14.15 -17.52
C ILE A 116 -3.39 15.41 -18.10
N ASP A 117 -4.59 15.27 -18.65
CA ASP A 117 -5.26 16.35 -19.41
C ASP A 117 -5.52 17.61 -18.60
N ASP A 118 -5.96 17.52 -17.36
CA ASP A 118 -6.25 18.66 -16.48
C ASP A 118 -5.01 19.45 -16.03
N LYS A 119 -3.82 18.96 -16.34
CA LYS A 119 -2.54 19.61 -16.02
C LYS A 119 -1.91 20.35 -17.19
N LYS A 120 -2.36 20.09 -18.40
CA LYS A 120 -1.74 20.61 -19.64
C LYS A 120 -1.61 22.13 -19.65
N GLU A 121 -2.67 22.85 -19.27
CA GLU A 121 -2.64 24.31 -19.22
C GLU A 121 -1.56 24.83 -18.24
N LYS A 122 -1.49 24.25 -17.04
CA LYS A 122 -0.48 24.63 -16.04
C LYS A 122 0.94 24.28 -16.46
N ILE A 123 1.10 23.17 -17.17
CA ILE A 123 2.38 22.76 -17.73
C ILE A 123 2.85 23.76 -18.79
N GLU A 124 1.97 24.17 -19.70
CA GLU A 124 2.28 25.16 -20.73
C GLU A 124 2.65 26.52 -20.12
N LEU A 125 1.85 27.00 -19.17
CA LEU A 125 2.13 28.26 -18.44
C LEU A 125 3.45 28.21 -17.65
N GLY A 126 3.83 27.05 -17.14
CA GLY A 126 5.08 26.82 -16.40
C GLY A 126 6.31 26.63 -17.30
N GLY A 127 6.17 26.75 -18.63
CA GLY A 127 7.28 26.59 -19.57
C GLY A 127 7.51 25.16 -20.09
N GLY A 128 6.54 24.26 -19.86
CA GLY A 128 6.60 22.88 -20.33
C GLY A 128 7.33 21.92 -19.38
N ILE A 129 7.37 20.64 -19.76
CA ILE A 129 8.07 19.59 -19.01
C ILE A 129 9.45 19.35 -19.66
N GLY A 130 10.50 19.45 -18.86
CA GLY A 130 11.88 19.20 -19.23
C GLY A 130 12.58 18.27 -18.26
N SER A 131 13.64 18.76 -17.60
CA SER A 131 14.44 18.00 -16.63
C SER A 131 14.15 18.37 -15.17
N GLN A 132 13.03 19.02 -14.90
CA GLN A 132 12.64 19.46 -13.56
C GLN A 132 12.62 18.30 -12.56
N LEU A 133 12.93 18.61 -11.29
CA LEU A 133 12.73 17.69 -10.20
C LEU A 133 11.23 17.62 -9.88
N VAL A 134 10.69 16.41 -9.84
CA VAL A 134 9.32 16.18 -9.38
C VAL A 134 9.32 16.01 -7.87
N GLU A 135 8.55 16.84 -7.20
CA GLU A 135 8.37 16.84 -5.75
C GLU A 135 6.90 16.68 -5.41
N TYR A 136 6.61 16.25 -4.20
CA TYR A 136 5.25 16.15 -3.65
C TYR A 136 5.09 17.10 -2.49
N ASP A 137 4.04 17.89 -2.51
CA ASP A 137 3.64 18.77 -1.40
C ASP A 137 2.12 18.71 -1.24
N LEU A 138 1.63 19.06 -0.04
CA LEU A 138 0.20 19.18 0.25
C LEU A 138 -0.48 20.38 -0.43
N GLY A 139 0.30 21.19 -1.14
CA GLY A 139 -0.19 22.34 -1.90
C GLY A 139 -0.84 21.98 -3.24
N PHE A 140 -0.87 22.96 -4.14
CA PHE A 140 -1.44 22.82 -5.48
C PHE A 140 -0.39 22.36 -6.49
N PHE A 141 -0.84 21.63 -7.51
CA PHE A 141 -0.01 21.32 -8.67
C PHE A 141 0.56 22.59 -9.30
N SER A 142 1.88 22.63 -9.49
CA SER A 142 2.57 23.73 -10.14
C SER A 142 3.77 23.23 -10.93
N VAL A 143 4.16 24.01 -11.93
CA VAL A 143 5.34 23.78 -12.75
C VAL A 143 6.13 25.09 -12.84
N ASP A 144 7.44 25.00 -12.61
CA ASP A 144 8.38 26.09 -12.85
C ASP A 144 9.64 25.55 -13.58
N GLU A 145 10.63 26.40 -13.79
CA GLU A 145 11.86 26.04 -14.53
C GLU A 145 12.64 24.87 -13.87
N LYS A 146 12.49 24.67 -12.55
CA LYS A 146 13.30 23.72 -11.78
C LYS A 146 12.50 22.56 -11.23
N ARG A 147 11.19 22.74 -11.00
CA ARG A 147 10.35 21.81 -10.25
C ARG A 147 9.00 21.60 -10.89
N ILE A 148 8.49 20.40 -10.66
CA ILE A 148 7.07 20.02 -10.84
C ILE A 148 6.59 19.60 -9.46
N THR A 149 5.69 20.37 -8.87
CA THR A 149 5.09 20.05 -7.57
C THR A 149 3.77 19.33 -7.80
N LEU A 150 3.70 18.09 -7.32
CA LEU A 150 2.49 17.27 -7.35
C LEU A 150 1.61 17.57 -6.14
N ASN A 151 0.29 17.56 -6.32
CA ASN A 151 -0.64 17.64 -5.21
C ASN A 151 -0.97 16.26 -4.64
N HIS A 152 -1.80 16.24 -3.59
CA HIS A 152 -2.16 15.03 -2.86
C HIS A 152 -2.85 13.99 -3.75
N ASP A 153 -3.81 14.40 -4.57
CA ASP A 153 -4.61 13.49 -5.39
C ASP A 153 -3.83 12.89 -6.56
N ASP A 154 -2.75 13.56 -6.99
CA ASP A 154 -1.89 13.10 -8.09
C ASP A 154 -1.12 11.82 -7.73
N ILE A 155 -0.80 11.62 -6.46
CA ILE A 155 0.13 10.57 -6.04
C ILE A 155 -0.43 9.16 -6.28
N PRO A 156 -1.65 8.80 -5.81
CA PRO A 156 -2.21 7.48 -6.10
C PRO A 156 -2.53 7.28 -7.59
N GLU A 157 -2.88 8.35 -8.31
CA GLU A 157 -3.15 8.29 -9.74
C GLU A 157 -1.88 7.96 -10.54
N LEU A 158 -0.79 8.68 -10.30
CA LEU A 158 0.50 8.41 -10.93
C LEU A 158 1.02 7.02 -10.58
N MET A 159 0.79 6.56 -9.35
CA MET A 159 1.12 5.19 -8.96
C MET A 159 0.34 4.17 -9.80
N ALA A 160 -0.98 4.36 -9.98
CA ALA A 160 -1.79 3.48 -10.82
C ALA A 160 -1.33 3.50 -12.29
N MET A 161 -1.03 4.67 -12.85
CA MET A 161 -0.50 4.81 -14.21
C MET A 161 0.87 4.13 -14.39
N LEU A 162 1.74 4.20 -13.38
CA LEU A 162 3.02 3.49 -13.39
C LEU A 162 2.82 1.97 -13.35
N LEU A 163 1.95 1.48 -12.47
CA LEU A 163 1.65 0.05 -12.34
C LEU A 163 0.95 -0.53 -13.58
N ALA A 164 0.36 0.29 -14.45
CA ALA A 164 -0.13 -0.18 -15.75
C ALA A 164 1.00 -0.63 -16.70
N LYS A 165 2.26 -0.25 -16.41
CA LYS A 165 3.43 -0.63 -17.22
C LYS A 165 4.12 -1.85 -16.58
N GLU A 166 4.25 -2.95 -17.32
CA GLU A 166 4.79 -4.24 -16.86
C GLU A 166 6.12 -4.14 -16.10
N LYS A 167 7.03 -3.27 -16.57
CA LYS A 167 8.31 -3.02 -15.89
C LYS A 167 8.13 -2.60 -14.42
N PHE A 168 7.15 -1.73 -14.14
CA PHE A 168 6.90 -1.25 -12.77
C PHE A 168 6.14 -2.28 -11.94
N GLN A 169 5.31 -3.12 -12.56
CA GLN A 169 4.72 -4.27 -11.89
C GLN A 169 5.80 -5.22 -11.37
N MET A 170 6.81 -5.52 -12.21
CA MET A 170 7.93 -6.37 -11.82
C MET A 170 8.75 -5.77 -10.66
N LEU A 171 9.09 -4.47 -10.74
CA LEU A 171 9.83 -3.78 -9.68
C LEU A 171 9.05 -3.73 -8.36
N PHE A 172 7.76 -3.46 -8.45
CA PHE A 172 6.85 -3.43 -7.31
C PHE A 172 6.73 -4.80 -6.66
N SER A 173 6.54 -5.82 -7.48
CA SER A 173 6.46 -7.22 -7.09
C SER A 173 7.71 -7.71 -6.35
N GLU A 174 8.86 -7.34 -6.86
CA GLU A 174 10.14 -7.73 -6.27
C GLU A 174 10.35 -7.06 -4.91
N GLN A 175 9.93 -5.81 -4.77
CA GLN A 175 10.08 -5.04 -3.54
C GLN A 175 9.05 -5.42 -2.47
N PHE A 176 7.79 -5.68 -2.87
CA PHE A 176 6.66 -5.92 -1.97
C PHE A 176 5.94 -7.23 -2.26
N PRO A 177 6.48 -8.39 -1.82
CA PRO A 177 5.84 -9.69 -2.03
C PRO A 177 4.52 -9.87 -1.27
N VAL A 178 4.31 -9.10 -0.21
CA VAL A 178 3.08 -9.09 0.58
C VAL A 178 2.62 -7.66 0.78
N ILE A 179 1.32 -7.42 0.57
CA ILE A 179 0.69 -6.10 0.71
C ILE A 179 -0.55 -6.25 1.57
N PHE A 180 -0.61 -5.52 2.67
CA PHE A 180 -1.81 -5.38 3.49
C PHE A 180 -2.37 -3.96 3.32
N ILE A 181 -3.68 -3.87 3.13
CA ILE A 181 -4.40 -2.60 2.99
C ILE A 181 -5.49 -2.58 4.04
N ASP A 182 -5.33 -1.66 5.00
CA ASP A 182 -6.31 -1.40 6.05
C ASP A 182 -7.35 -0.40 5.54
N GLU A 183 -8.61 -0.61 5.92
CA GLU A 183 -9.77 0.18 5.45
C GLU A 183 -9.77 0.34 3.92
N TYR A 184 -9.57 -0.78 3.21
CA TYR A 184 -9.42 -0.77 1.74
C TYR A 184 -10.61 -0.12 0.99
N GLN A 185 -11.81 -0.09 1.59
CA GLN A 185 -13.01 0.52 1.04
C GLN A 185 -12.92 2.06 0.98
N ASP A 186 -12.10 2.67 1.86
CA ASP A 186 -11.88 4.12 1.93
C ASP A 186 -10.65 4.55 1.12
N THR A 187 -9.92 3.59 0.57
CA THR A 187 -8.71 3.80 -0.21
C THR A 187 -9.01 4.30 -1.63
N ASN A 188 -8.08 5.06 -2.23
CA ASN A 188 -8.20 5.61 -3.57
C ASN A 188 -8.54 4.51 -4.60
N ARG A 189 -9.65 4.72 -5.33
CA ARG A 189 -10.21 3.72 -6.25
C ARG A 189 -9.24 3.35 -7.38
N LYS A 190 -8.57 4.34 -8.02
CA LYS A 190 -7.64 4.08 -9.12
C LYS A 190 -6.47 3.19 -8.68
N PHE A 191 -5.95 3.44 -7.48
CA PHE A 191 -4.92 2.60 -6.88
C PHE A 191 -5.43 1.19 -6.58
N MET A 192 -6.63 1.05 -5.99
CA MET A 192 -7.22 -0.26 -5.70
C MET A 192 -7.49 -1.06 -6.97
N ASP A 193 -8.01 -0.40 -8.02
CA ASP A 193 -8.26 -1.04 -9.32
C ASP A 193 -6.93 -1.57 -9.90
N ALA A 194 -5.85 -0.78 -9.84
CA ALA A 194 -4.52 -1.22 -10.29
C ALA A 194 -3.98 -2.40 -9.47
N ILE A 195 -4.08 -2.36 -8.13
CA ILE A 195 -3.64 -3.47 -7.27
C ILE A 195 -4.43 -4.74 -7.57
N THR A 196 -5.75 -4.64 -7.72
CA THR A 196 -6.59 -5.82 -7.99
C THR A 196 -6.37 -6.37 -9.39
N GLU A 197 -6.25 -5.51 -10.40
CA GLU A 197 -6.06 -5.93 -11.79
C GLU A 197 -4.71 -6.62 -12.00
N PHE A 198 -3.64 -6.07 -11.43
CA PHE A 198 -2.29 -6.52 -11.75
C PHE A 198 -1.75 -7.59 -10.79
N PHE A 199 -2.17 -7.58 -9.52
CA PHE A 199 -1.56 -8.42 -8.48
C PHE A 199 -2.49 -9.48 -7.87
N LEU A 200 -3.82 -9.38 -8.00
CA LEU A 200 -4.74 -10.43 -7.54
C LEU A 200 -4.89 -11.61 -8.53
N LYS A 201 -4.12 -11.64 -9.61
CA LYS A 201 -4.18 -12.75 -10.58
C LYS A 201 -3.57 -14.02 -9.97
N PRO A 202 -4.16 -15.20 -10.25
CA PRO A 202 -3.56 -16.47 -9.85
C PRO A 202 -2.12 -16.59 -10.40
N LYS A 203 -1.17 -17.02 -9.56
CA LYS A 203 0.24 -17.25 -9.90
C LYS A 203 1.15 -16.00 -9.97
N THR A 204 0.74 -14.85 -9.51
CA THR A 204 1.66 -13.70 -9.40
C THR A 204 2.68 -13.85 -8.29
N GLY A 205 2.48 -14.80 -7.36
CA GLY A 205 3.36 -14.97 -6.19
C GLY A 205 3.19 -13.88 -5.13
N HIS A 206 2.18 -12.99 -5.30
CA HIS A 206 1.85 -11.94 -4.35
C HIS A 206 0.76 -12.38 -3.40
N ILE A 207 0.87 -11.90 -2.17
CA ILE A 207 -0.19 -12.02 -1.16
C ILE A 207 -0.75 -10.62 -0.91
N ILE A 208 -2.03 -10.44 -1.13
CA ILE A 208 -2.76 -9.22 -0.81
C ILE A 208 -3.78 -9.53 0.27
N GLY A 209 -3.65 -8.87 1.41
CA GLY A 209 -4.61 -8.91 2.51
C GLY A 209 -5.38 -7.60 2.58
N LEU A 210 -6.70 -7.67 2.45
CA LEU A 210 -7.62 -6.53 2.57
C LEU A 210 -8.34 -6.61 3.92
N PHE A 211 -8.25 -5.53 4.73
CA PHE A 211 -8.80 -5.45 6.08
C PHE A 211 -9.85 -4.37 6.22
#